data_8fd0dcfe99a646130ffc34cc088bc9e8
#
_entry.id   8fd0dcfe99a646130ffc34cc088bc9e8
#
_cell.length_a   1.000
_cell.length_b   1.000
_cell.length_c   1.000
_cell.angle_alpha   90.00
_cell.angle_beta   90.00
_cell.angle_gamma   90.00
#
_symmetry.space_group_name_H-M   'P 1'
#
loop_
_entity.id
_entity.type
_entity.pdbx_description
1 polymer ?
#
loop_
_entity_poly.entity_id
_entity_poly.type
_entity_poly.pdbx_seq_one_letter_code
_entity_poly.pdbx_strand_id
1 'polypeptide(L)'
;MGPEAKFYQQIKRNFKSLSLIRIENNSLLGTPDVLVCNTSGNFCTIELKVTKGNKLRFSPHQIAFHKRHPHNTFILAKTLGPLPKKTFSVFLFRGSRIKELAACGLKLDACYSGWDACRLALEA
;
A
#
# COMPACT_ATOMS: atom_id res chain seq x y z
N MET A 1 -14.97 -12.85 -4.16
CA MET A 1 -13.99 -11.76 -4.23
C MET A 1 -12.92 -11.98 -3.16
N GLY A 2 -11.65 -11.95 -3.55
CA GLY A 2 -10.55 -12.15 -2.62
C GLY A 2 -10.28 -10.93 -1.73
N PRO A 3 -9.43 -11.09 -0.70
CA PRO A 3 -9.17 -10.01 0.26
C PRO A 3 -8.59 -8.74 -0.38
N GLU A 4 -7.67 -8.86 -1.33
CA GLU A 4 -7.10 -7.68 -1.99
C GLU A 4 -8.11 -6.95 -2.86
N ALA A 5 -9.00 -7.67 -3.53
CA ALA A 5 -10.06 -7.07 -4.33
C ALA A 5 -11.07 -6.33 -3.44
N LYS A 6 -11.40 -6.91 -2.29
CA LYS A 6 -12.25 -6.23 -1.29
C LYS A 6 -11.57 -4.97 -0.76
N PHE A 7 -10.28 -5.05 -0.49
CA PHE A 7 -9.49 -3.92 -0.02
C PHE A 7 -9.51 -2.79 -1.07
N TYR A 8 -9.32 -3.13 -2.34
CA TYR A 8 -9.38 -2.14 -3.42
C TYR A 8 -10.74 -1.42 -3.47
N GLN A 9 -11.84 -2.14 -3.26
CA GLN A 9 -13.16 -1.52 -3.19
C GLN A 9 -13.26 -0.53 -2.02
N GLN A 10 -12.67 -0.87 -0.87
CA GLN A 10 -12.62 0.05 0.29
C GLN A 10 -11.77 1.29 -0.02
N ILE A 11 -10.66 1.11 -0.71
CA ILE A 11 -9.79 2.22 -1.14
C ILE A 11 -10.56 3.20 -2.02
N LYS A 12 -11.31 2.70 -2.99
CA LYS A 12 -12.12 3.54 -3.85
C LYS A 12 -13.14 4.36 -3.08
N ARG A 13 -13.74 3.79 -2.04
CA ARG A 13 -14.71 4.50 -1.20
C ARG A 13 -14.06 5.55 -0.31
N ASN A 14 -12.86 5.28 0.18
CA ASN A 14 -12.18 6.14 1.14
C ASN A 14 -11.29 7.20 0.49
N PHE A 15 -10.87 6.99 -0.76
CA PHE A 15 -9.96 7.88 -1.49
C PHE A 15 -10.64 8.51 -2.69
N LYS A 16 -11.86 9.04 -2.51
CA LYS A 16 -12.66 9.58 -3.62
C LYS A 16 -12.03 10.79 -4.32
N SER A 17 -11.17 11.53 -3.61
CA SER A 17 -10.46 12.67 -4.19
C SER A 17 -9.32 12.26 -5.11
N LEU A 18 -8.91 11.00 -5.09
CA LEU A 18 -7.79 10.51 -5.87
C LEU A 18 -8.29 9.80 -7.12
N SER A 19 -7.56 9.96 -8.23
CA SER A 19 -7.78 9.15 -9.42
C SER A 19 -7.01 7.85 -9.25
N LEU A 20 -7.72 6.72 -9.25
CA LEU A 20 -7.16 5.39 -9.02
C LEU A 20 -7.30 4.57 -10.28
N ILE A 21 -6.18 4.06 -10.79
CA ILE A 21 -6.14 3.19 -11.95
C ILE A 21 -5.54 1.87 -11.52
N ARG A 22 -6.33 0.80 -11.55
CA ARG A 22 -5.83 -0.52 -11.23
C ARG A 22 -4.97 -1.04 -12.37
N ILE A 23 -3.75 -1.46 -12.02
CA ILE A 23 -2.81 -1.99 -13.00
C ILE A 23 -2.98 -3.50 -13.04
N GLU A 24 -3.39 -4.02 -14.21
CA GLU A 24 -3.47 -5.46 -14.45
C GLU A 24 -2.41 -5.80 -15.49
N ASN A 25 -1.27 -6.31 -15.02
CA ASN A 25 -0.15 -6.63 -15.88
C ASN A 25 0.39 -8.02 -15.53
N ASN A 26 0.08 -8.98 -16.39
CA ASN A 26 0.53 -10.35 -16.23
C ASN A 26 1.93 -10.58 -16.79
N SER A 27 2.48 -9.61 -17.52
CA SER A 27 3.76 -9.74 -18.21
C SER A 27 4.94 -9.19 -17.42
N LEU A 28 4.70 -8.17 -16.58
CA LEU A 28 5.75 -7.52 -15.79
C LEU A 28 5.58 -7.85 -14.32
N LEU A 29 6.42 -8.74 -13.84
CA LEU A 29 6.41 -9.14 -12.44
C LEU A 29 6.87 -7.99 -11.54
N GLY A 30 6.23 -7.86 -10.39
CA GLY A 30 6.58 -6.83 -9.42
C GLY A 30 5.96 -5.46 -9.66
N THR A 31 5.20 -5.30 -10.74
CA THR A 31 4.47 -4.06 -11.02
C THR A 31 3.46 -3.78 -9.89
N PRO A 32 3.40 -2.55 -9.36
CA PRO A 32 2.42 -2.20 -8.32
C PRO A 32 0.98 -2.35 -8.79
N ASP A 33 0.07 -2.51 -7.82
CA ASP A 33 -1.34 -2.80 -8.11
C ASP A 33 -2.13 -1.58 -8.61
N VAL A 34 -1.77 -0.38 -8.17
CA VAL A 34 -2.57 0.82 -8.43
C VAL A 34 -1.68 1.99 -8.81
N LEU A 35 -2.05 2.69 -9.88
CA LEU A 35 -1.50 4.00 -10.21
C LEU A 35 -2.45 5.06 -9.65
N VAL A 36 -1.90 6.02 -8.92
CA VAL A 36 -2.65 7.08 -8.25
C VAL A 36 -2.25 8.42 -8.81
N CYS A 37 -3.24 9.24 -9.16
CA CYS A 37 -3.01 10.65 -9.50
C CYS A 37 -3.83 11.51 -8.55
N ASN A 38 -3.17 12.47 -7.88
CA ASN A 38 -3.87 13.37 -6.98
C ASN A 38 -4.36 14.63 -7.71
N THR A 39 -5.10 15.48 -6.99
CA THR A 39 -5.69 16.69 -7.58
C THR A 39 -4.64 17.72 -8.00
N SER A 40 -3.41 17.61 -7.50
CA SER A 40 -2.28 18.45 -7.91
C SER A 40 -1.60 17.94 -9.19
N GLY A 41 -2.03 16.79 -9.72
CA GLY A 41 -1.46 16.18 -10.92
C GLY A 41 -0.22 15.32 -10.65
N ASN A 42 0.09 15.03 -9.40
CA ASN A 42 1.21 14.18 -9.04
C ASN A 42 0.81 12.70 -9.09
N PHE A 43 1.70 11.88 -9.61
CA PHE A 43 1.49 10.44 -9.71
C PHE A 43 2.30 9.70 -8.66
N CYS A 44 1.74 8.63 -8.13
CA CYS A 44 2.44 7.65 -7.33
C CYS A 44 1.85 6.27 -7.58
N THR A 45 2.51 5.24 -7.05
CA THR A 45 2.01 3.87 -7.13
C THR A 45 1.76 3.32 -5.75
N ILE A 46 0.81 2.39 -5.66
CA ILE A 46 0.51 1.69 -4.42
C ILE A 46 0.54 0.19 -4.68
N GLU A 47 1.32 -0.52 -3.87
CA GLU A 47 1.26 -1.97 -3.74
C GLU A 47 0.28 -2.31 -2.62
N LEU A 48 -0.71 -3.16 -2.89
CA LEU A 48 -1.71 -3.54 -1.90
C LEU A 48 -1.32 -4.84 -1.22
N LYS A 49 -1.43 -4.86 0.11
CA LYS A 49 -1.21 -6.07 0.90
C LYS A 49 -2.29 -6.21 1.96
N VAL A 50 -2.79 -7.42 2.10
CA VAL A 50 -3.77 -7.78 3.13
C VAL A 50 -3.20 -8.96 3.91
N THR A 51 -3.26 -8.89 5.24
CA THR A 51 -2.77 -9.95 6.09
C THR A 51 -3.74 -10.19 7.25
N LYS A 52 -3.75 -11.40 7.78
CA LYS A 52 -4.54 -11.72 8.99
C LYS A 52 -3.80 -11.35 10.27
N GLY A 53 -2.48 -11.30 10.22
CA GLY A 53 -1.61 -10.96 11.33
C GLY A 53 -0.79 -9.72 11.04
N ASN A 54 0.52 -9.82 11.24
CA ASN A 54 1.44 -8.72 11.02
C ASN A 54 2.47 -8.97 9.90
N LYS A 55 2.62 -10.22 9.44
CA LYS A 55 3.60 -10.54 8.40
C LYS A 55 3.09 -10.14 7.03
N LEU A 56 3.96 -9.50 6.26
CA LEU A 56 3.70 -9.15 4.87
C LEU A 56 4.71 -9.88 3.99
N ARG A 57 4.22 -10.45 2.89
CA ARG A 57 5.05 -11.20 1.96
C ARG A 57 5.19 -10.42 0.67
N PHE A 58 6.43 -10.28 0.22
CA PHE A 58 6.76 -9.63 -1.04
C PHE A 58 7.58 -10.58 -1.90
N SER A 59 7.27 -10.62 -3.19
CA SER A 59 8.09 -11.37 -4.14
C SER A 59 9.43 -10.65 -4.34
N PRO A 60 10.48 -11.36 -4.79
CA PRO A 60 11.74 -10.70 -5.15
C PRO A 60 11.54 -9.59 -6.20
N HIS A 61 10.59 -9.75 -7.10
CA HIS A 61 10.28 -8.75 -8.12
C HIS A 61 9.68 -7.49 -7.53
N GLN A 62 8.80 -7.62 -6.54
CA GLN A 62 8.22 -6.47 -5.83
C GLN A 62 9.29 -5.71 -5.05
N ILE A 63 10.19 -6.42 -4.41
CA ILE A 63 11.31 -5.80 -3.69
C ILE A 63 12.22 -5.07 -4.67
N ALA A 64 12.57 -5.70 -5.80
CA ALA A 64 13.41 -5.10 -6.81
C ALA A 64 12.79 -3.84 -7.40
N PHE A 65 11.48 -3.85 -7.67
CA PHE A 65 10.76 -2.69 -8.20
C PHE A 65 10.88 -1.50 -7.24
N HIS A 66 10.59 -1.71 -5.96
CA HIS A 66 10.59 -0.62 -4.98
C HIS A 66 12.00 -0.13 -4.63
N LYS A 67 13.00 -0.99 -4.76
CA LYS A 67 14.41 -0.56 -4.65
C LYS A 67 14.83 0.32 -5.83
N ARG A 68 14.36 -0.02 -7.03
CA ARG A 68 14.67 0.75 -8.24
C ARG A 68 13.90 2.07 -8.28
N HIS A 69 12.70 2.09 -7.69
CA HIS A 69 11.81 3.25 -7.69
C HIS A 69 11.47 3.66 -6.24
N PRO A 70 12.43 4.27 -5.52
CA PRO A 70 12.22 4.61 -4.11
C PRO A 70 11.35 5.84 -3.89
N HIS A 71 11.11 6.64 -4.93
CA HIS A 71 10.31 7.88 -4.82
C HIS A 71 8.93 7.67 -5.42
N ASN A 72 7.92 8.28 -4.80
CA ASN A 72 6.52 8.23 -5.26
C ASN A 72 5.98 6.82 -5.39
N THR A 73 6.48 5.91 -4.56
CA THR A 73 5.96 4.54 -4.45
C THR A 73 5.60 4.26 -3.02
N PHE A 74 4.47 3.58 -2.82
CA PHE A 74 3.94 3.29 -1.50
C PHE A 74 3.46 1.85 -1.41
N ILE A 75 3.39 1.35 -0.19
CA ILE A 75 2.77 0.08 0.14
C ILE A 75 1.65 0.38 1.11
N LEU A 76 0.43 0.03 0.74
CA LEU A 76 -0.74 0.18 1.59
C LEU A 76 -1.15 -1.20 2.09
N ALA A 77 -1.11 -1.38 3.39
CA ALA A 77 -1.36 -2.67 4.02
C ALA A 77 -2.58 -2.61 4.92
N LYS A 78 -3.35 -3.69 4.92
CA LYS A 78 -4.49 -3.87 5.80
C LYS A 78 -4.34 -5.16 6.58
N THR A 79 -4.60 -5.10 7.89
CA THR A 79 -4.73 -6.29 8.72
C THR A 79 -6.22 -6.61 8.93
N LEU A 80 -6.56 -7.90 8.82
CA LEU A 80 -7.92 -8.38 9.06
C LEU A 80 -8.14 -8.76 10.53
N GLY A 81 -7.06 -8.95 11.28
CA GLY A 81 -7.12 -9.25 12.70
C GLY A 81 -6.69 -8.07 13.55
N PRO A 82 -7.00 -8.12 14.85
CA PRO A 82 -6.51 -7.09 15.75
C PRO A 82 -5.00 -7.19 15.91
N LEU A 83 -4.34 -6.03 15.97
CA LEU A 83 -2.92 -5.95 16.30
C LEU A 83 -2.79 -5.37 17.71
N PRO A 84 -2.01 -6.02 18.60
CA PRO A 84 -1.74 -5.45 19.92
C PRO A 84 -1.14 -4.06 19.81
N LYS A 85 -1.62 -3.12 20.61
CA LYS A 85 -1.15 -1.74 20.68
C LYS A 85 -1.37 -0.92 19.39
N LYS A 86 -2.17 -1.42 18.43
CA LYS A 86 -2.53 -0.68 17.23
C LYS A 86 -4.02 -0.39 17.21
N THR A 87 -4.38 0.87 16.99
CA THR A 87 -5.78 1.32 16.92
C THR A 87 -6.36 1.15 15.52
N PHE A 88 -5.50 1.27 14.51
CA PHE A 88 -5.91 1.25 13.10
C PHE A 88 -5.62 -0.10 12.46
N SER A 89 -6.29 -0.36 11.35
CA SER A 89 -6.09 -1.58 10.56
C SER A 89 -5.49 -1.31 9.19
N VAL A 90 -5.33 -0.04 8.81
CA VAL A 90 -4.78 0.37 7.51
C VAL A 90 -3.55 1.23 7.73
N PHE A 91 -2.49 0.91 6.99
CA PHE A 91 -1.16 1.51 7.18
C PHE A 91 -0.51 1.81 5.84
N LEU A 92 0.10 2.99 5.73
CA LEU A 92 0.84 3.40 4.54
C LEU A 92 2.33 3.46 4.85
N PHE A 93 3.11 2.80 4.01
CA PHE A 93 4.57 2.79 4.09
C PHE A 93 5.16 3.33 2.79
N ARG A 94 6.31 4.00 2.88
CA ARG A 94 7.05 4.38 1.67
C ARG A 94 7.62 3.13 1.02
N GLY A 95 7.59 3.08 -0.31
CA GLY A 95 8.12 1.94 -1.06
C GLY A 95 9.60 1.67 -0.78
N SER A 96 10.37 2.72 -0.49
CA SER A 96 11.79 2.60 -0.14
C SER A 96 12.04 1.73 1.10
N ARG A 97 11.03 1.53 1.94
CA ARG A 97 11.15 0.73 3.18
C ARG A 97 10.72 -0.72 3.01
N ILE A 98 10.58 -1.19 1.78
CA ILE A 98 10.04 -2.53 1.51
C ILE A 98 10.86 -3.64 2.19
N LYS A 99 12.19 -3.52 2.25
CA LYS A 99 13.03 -4.54 2.88
C LYS A 99 12.78 -4.63 4.38
N GLU A 100 12.70 -3.48 5.05
CA GLU A 100 12.38 -3.44 6.47
C GLU A 100 10.99 -3.99 6.73
N LEU A 101 10.04 -3.64 5.87
CA LEU A 101 8.67 -4.10 5.98
C LEU A 101 8.56 -5.61 5.76
N ALA A 102 9.33 -6.16 4.82
CA ALA A 102 9.40 -7.60 4.61
C ALA A 102 9.98 -8.34 5.81
N ALA A 103 10.95 -7.72 6.50
CA ALA A 103 11.58 -8.32 7.68
C ALA A 103 10.71 -8.21 8.93
N CYS A 104 10.09 -7.05 9.16
CA CYS A 104 9.38 -6.73 10.40
C CYS A 104 7.86 -6.84 10.31
N GLY A 105 7.32 -6.80 9.09
CA GLY A 105 5.87 -6.75 8.90
C GLY A 105 5.26 -5.51 9.54
N LEU A 106 4.02 -5.61 10.00
CA LEU A 106 3.30 -4.49 10.60
C LEU A 106 3.78 -4.11 12.00
N LYS A 107 4.84 -4.76 12.51
CA LYS A 107 5.56 -4.29 13.70
C LYS A 107 6.38 -3.04 13.38
N LEU A 108 6.74 -2.85 12.11
CA LEU A 108 7.40 -1.63 11.65
C LEU A 108 6.43 -0.47 11.77
N ASP A 109 6.90 0.68 12.26
CA ASP A 109 6.06 1.86 12.35
C ASP A 109 5.71 2.38 10.95
N ALA A 110 4.42 2.53 10.70
CA ALA A 110 3.94 3.08 9.44
C ALA A 110 4.23 4.57 9.37
N CYS A 111 4.38 5.08 8.14
CA CYS A 111 4.45 6.52 7.92
C CYS A 111 3.11 7.18 8.28
N TYR A 112 2.02 6.51 7.91
CA TYR A 112 0.67 7.00 8.15
C TYR A 112 -0.24 5.83 8.53
N SER A 113 -1.12 6.04 9.50
CA SER A 113 -2.06 5.02 10.00
C SER A 113 -3.48 5.53 9.94
N GLY A 114 -4.39 4.67 9.48
CA GLY A 114 -5.80 5.01 9.32
C GLY A 114 -6.13 5.60 7.96
N TRP A 115 -7.39 5.49 7.56
CA TRP A 115 -7.84 5.93 6.24
C TRP A 115 -7.59 7.42 5.99
N ASP A 116 -7.91 8.29 6.96
CA ASP A 116 -7.80 9.73 6.77
C ASP A 116 -6.34 10.18 6.61
N ALA A 117 -5.45 9.68 7.48
CA ALA A 117 -4.04 10.03 7.41
C ALA A 117 -3.41 9.53 6.11
N CYS A 118 -3.74 8.32 5.68
CA CYS A 118 -3.25 7.76 4.43
C CYS A 118 -3.74 8.57 3.23
N ARG A 119 -5.02 8.94 3.22
CA ARG A 119 -5.59 9.75 2.14
C ARG A 119 -4.91 11.12 2.06
N LEU A 120 -4.75 11.79 3.18
CA LEU A 120 -4.10 13.11 3.22
C LEU A 120 -2.66 13.05 2.71
N ALA A 121 -1.93 11.99 3.05
CA ALA A 121 -0.58 11.79 2.55
C ALA A 121 -0.52 11.66 1.03
N LEU A 122 -1.47 10.94 0.45
CA LEU A 122 -1.53 10.73 -0.99
C LEU A 122 -2.04 11.95 -1.75
N GLU A 123 -2.82 12.80 -1.08
CA GLU A 123 -3.32 14.06 -1.66
C GLU A 123 -2.23 15.15 -1.71
N ALA A 124 -1.17 15.00 -0.97
CA ALA A 124 -0.13 16.01 -0.85
C ALA A 124 0.70 16.22 -2.13
#